data_ac05ba302059021f732572673fe3dabe
#
_entry.id   ac05ba302059021f732572673fe3dabe
#
_cell.length_a   1.000
_cell.length_b   1.000
_cell.length_c   1.000
_cell.angle_alpha   90.00
_cell.angle_beta   90.00
_cell.angle_gamma   90.00
#
_symmetry.space_group_name_H-M   'P 1'
#
loop_
_entity.id
_entity.type
_entity.pdbx_description
1 polymer ?
#
loop_
_entity_poly.entity_id
_entity_poly.type
_entity_poly.pdbx_seq_one_letter_code
_entity_poly.pdbx_strand_id
1 'polypeptide(L)'
;AGNTCGAQGGPASQPSPTGQDVGAGNPLDLMSGNKYQQEVDLPALPGVLGLEIVRHYNSHRARRGERSALGSGWRLSYDTSLRIGSDRLEIIQADGARVIFARDPQRPQRCASTDPGRGEIRIKQAAGGEEYVWHWPQGRRLHFDAAGRLIQILAPSGEFVSLRRSPEGRLLQVTDPQGRSLHLHYHGAGSPFPGIAHIDSPLGRFSYAQAAMAHSGPGPAGRHVAKAQHATVNLTEVTYPAADARAT
;
A
#
# COMPACT_ATOMS: atom_id res chain seq x y z
N ALA A 1 -1.98 -2.79 33.98
CA ALA A 1 -1.33 -3.36 32.81
C ALA A 1 -2.14 -2.90 31.59
N GLY A 2 -1.76 -1.77 30.99
CA GLY A 2 -2.40 -1.24 29.81
C GLY A 2 -1.77 -1.87 28.59
N ASN A 3 -2.57 -2.58 27.78
CA ASN A 3 -2.20 -2.97 26.45
C ASN A 3 -2.24 -1.72 25.55
N THR A 4 -1.11 -1.11 25.33
CA THR A 4 -0.94 -0.18 24.24
C THR A 4 -0.81 -1.02 22.95
N CYS A 5 -1.91 -1.24 22.27
CA CYS A 5 -1.89 -1.69 20.89
C CYS A 5 -1.37 -0.53 20.04
N GLY A 6 -0.04 -0.40 19.94
CA GLY A 6 0.56 0.45 18.91
C GLY A 6 0.06 -0.03 17.56
N ALA A 7 -0.40 0.89 16.72
CA ALA A 7 -0.77 0.59 15.35
C ALA A 7 0.41 -0.11 14.68
N GLN A 8 0.32 -1.44 14.56
CA GLN A 8 1.34 -2.19 13.84
C GLN A 8 1.20 -1.79 12.39
N GLY A 9 2.22 -1.12 11.87
CA GLY A 9 2.35 -0.95 10.44
C GLY A 9 2.16 -2.31 9.78
N GLY A 10 1.41 -2.38 8.69
CA GLY A 10 1.20 -3.63 7.96
C GLY A 10 2.53 -4.29 7.60
N PRO A 11 2.52 -5.50 7.01
CA PRO A 11 3.73 -6.29 6.79
C PRO A 11 4.77 -5.56 5.94
N ALA A 12 4.35 -4.58 5.15
CA ALA A 12 5.18 -3.78 4.25
C ALA A 12 5.37 -2.32 4.68
N SER A 13 4.99 -1.94 5.91
CA SER A 13 5.12 -0.57 6.41
C SER A 13 5.77 -0.55 7.79
N GLN A 14 6.74 0.34 7.99
CA GLN A 14 7.30 0.59 9.31
C GLN A 14 6.36 1.49 10.12
N PRO A 15 6.23 1.28 11.43
CA PRO A 15 5.47 2.18 12.29
C PRO A 15 6.05 3.59 12.27
N SER A 16 5.20 4.60 12.48
CA SER A 16 5.66 5.98 12.58
C SER A 16 6.53 6.16 13.83
N PRO A 17 7.69 6.86 13.73
CA PRO A 17 8.55 7.08 14.89
C PRO A 17 7.94 8.05 15.90
N THR A 18 6.94 8.82 15.53
CA THR A 18 6.34 9.86 16.38
C THR A 18 5.35 9.34 17.39
N GLY A 19 5.12 8.01 17.45
CA GLY A 19 4.21 7.43 18.46
C GLY A 19 2.80 8.03 18.44
N GLN A 20 2.45 8.78 17.42
CA GLN A 20 1.07 9.21 17.23
C GLN A 20 0.26 7.97 16.87
N ASP A 21 -0.26 7.37 17.93
CA ASP A 21 -1.35 6.43 17.86
C ASP A 21 -2.48 7.15 17.14
N VAL A 22 -2.58 6.92 15.84
CA VAL A 22 -3.76 7.31 15.08
C VAL A 22 -4.80 6.30 15.51
N GLY A 23 -5.43 6.58 16.64
CA GLY A 23 -6.40 5.72 17.28
C GLY A 23 -7.44 5.23 16.29
N ALA A 24 -8.02 4.07 16.54
CA ALA A 24 -9.18 3.56 15.82
C ALA A 24 -10.25 4.66 15.80
N GLY A 25 -10.39 5.32 14.66
CA GLY A 25 -11.23 6.50 14.44
C GLY A 25 -10.76 7.21 13.20
N ASN A 26 -11.52 8.15 12.76
CA ASN A 26 -11.37 8.93 11.54
C ASN A 26 -10.51 10.19 11.84
N PRO A 27 -9.18 10.09 12.10
CA PRO A 27 -8.41 11.22 12.56
C PRO A 27 -8.24 12.24 11.45
N LEU A 28 -8.77 13.43 11.69
CA LEU A 28 -8.47 14.62 10.94
C LEU A 28 -7.24 15.26 11.58
N ASP A 29 -6.13 15.32 10.87
CA ASP A 29 -4.99 16.14 11.29
C ASP A 29 -5.38 17.63 11.11
N LEU A 30 -5.65 18.29 12.23
CA LEU A 30 -6.10 19.68 12.25
C LEU A 30 -5.01 20.65 11.74
N MET A 31 -3.73 20.28 11.78
CA MET A 31 -2.63 21.11 11.31
C MET A 31 -2.52 21.10 9.78
N SER A 32 -2.68 19.93 9.16
CA SER A 32 -2.54 19.77 7.71
C SER A 32 -3.89 19.66 6.98
N GLY A 33 -4.99 19.47 7.72
CA GLY A 33 -6.29 19.15 7.14
C GLY A 33 -6.31 17.80 6.40
N ASN A 34 -5.37 16.91 6.73
CA ASN A 34 -5.30 15.57 6.14
C ASN A 34 -6.25 14.64 6.90
N LYS A 35 -7.18 14.01 6.17
CA LYS A 35 -7.96 12.90 6.69
C LYS A 35 -7.23 11.60 6.34
N TYR A 36 -6.83 10.86 7.37
CA TYR A 36 -6.32 9.51 7.25
C TYR A 36 -7.33 8.52 7.82
N GLN A 37 -7.50 7.37 7.18
CA GLN A 37 -8.39 6.31 7.63
C GLN A 37 -7.77 4.96 7.29
N GLN A 38 -7.83 4.03 8.24
CA GLN A 38 -7.43 2.65 8.05
C GLN A 38 -8.66 1.75 8.22
N GLU A 39 -8.86 0.84 7.27
CA GLU A 39 -9.92 -0.16 7.29
C GLU A 39 -9.31 -1.54 7.20
N VAL A 40 -9.71 -2.43 8.10
CA VAL A 40 -9.25 -3.82 8.13
C VAL A 40 -10.36 -4.71 7.59
N ASP A 41 -10.24 -5.16 6.34
CA ASP A 41 -11.19 -6.07 5.72
C ASP A 41 -10.91 -7.52 6.14
N LEU A 42 -9.64 -7.92 6.17
CA LEU A 42 -9.17 -9.20 6.67
C LEU A 42 -8.06 -8.95 7.69
N PRO A 43 -8.26 -9.24 8.98
CA PRO A 43 -7.19 -9.21 9.97
C PRO A 43 -6.08 -10.22 9.60
N ALA A 44 -4.84 -9.94 10.04
CA ALA A 44 -3.72 -10.83 9.77
C ALA A 44 -4.04 -12.27 10.21
N LEU A 45 -3.97 -13.20 9.26
CA LEU A 45 -4.18 -14.62 9.54
C LEU A 45 -3.08 -15.16 10.45
N PRO A 46 -3.34 -16.18 11.27
CA PRO A 46 -2.34 -16.76 12.16
C PRO A 46 -1.07 -17.21 11.43
N GLY A 47 0.08 -17.02 12.05
CA GLY A 47 1.39 -17.40 11.53
C GLY A 47 2.31 -16.21 11.24
N VAL A 48 3.55 -16.50 10.91
CA VAL A 48 4.55 -15.48 10.56
C VAL A 48 4.14 -14.82 9.25
N LEU A 49 4.03 -13.48 9.23
CA LEU A 49 3.61 -12.72 8.06
C LEU A 49 2.28 -13.21 7.45
N GLY A 50 1.32 -13.59 8.29
CA GLY A 50 0.00 -14.04 7.83
C GLY A 50 -0.66 -13.02 6.90
N LEU A 51 -1.44 -13.52 5.93
CA LEU A 51 -2.18 -12.68 4.99
C LEU A 51 -3.12 -11.73 5.73
N GLU A 52 -3.19 -10.49 5.24
CA GLU A 52 -4.15 -9.48 5.70
C GLU A 52 -4.71 -8.69 4.51
N ILE A 53 -5.85 -8.06 4.68
CA ILE A 53 -6.36 -7.06 3.74
C ILE A 53 -6.64 -5.80 4.55
N VAL A 54 -5.73 -4.84 4.48
CA VAL A 54 -5.86 -3.54 5.15
C VAL A 54 -5.82 -2.44 4.09
N ARG A 55 -6.77 -1.54 4.15
CA ARG A 55 -6.89 -0.38 3.26
C ARG A 55 -6.55 0.89 4.02
N HIS A 56 -5.78 1.74 3.37
CA HIS A 56 -5.37 3.04 3.90
C HIS A 56 -5.90 4.15 2.99
N TYR A 57 -6.69 5.05 3.54
CA TYR A 57 -7.14 6.26 2.86
C TYR A 57 -6.32 7.47 3.30
N ASN A 58 -5.94 8.29 2.35
CA ASN A 58 -5.26 9.55 2.63
C ASN A 58 -5.82 10.66 1.72
N SER A 59 -6.46 11.67 2.33
CA SER A 59 -7.15 12.73 1.57
C SER A 59 -6.18 13.64 0.78
N HIS A 60 -4.93 13.81 1.23
CA HIS A 60 -3.93 14.55 0.46
C HIS A 60 -3.59 13.88 -0.86
N ARG A 61 -3.59 12.54 -0.88
CA ARG A 61 -3.38 11.76 -2.12
C ARG A 61 -4.56 11.87 -3.05
N ALA A 62 -5.78 11.80 -2.49
CA ALA A 62 -7.01 11.99 -3.26
C ALA A 62 -7.02 13.37 -3.93
N ARG A 63 -6.67 14.44 -3.21
CA ARG A 63 -6.58 15.81 -3.75
C ARG A 63 -5.52 15.97 -4.84
N ARG A 64 -4.44 15.20 -4.80
CA ARG A 64 -3.39 15.17 -5.84
C ARG A 64 -3.75 14.34 -7.06
N GLY A 65 -4.95 13.74 -7.07
CA GLY A 65 -5.38 12.85 -8.16
C GLY A 65 -4.61 11.54 -8.21
N GLU A 66 -3.92 11.15 -7.13
CA GLU A 66 -3.23 9.87 -7.07
C GLU A 66 -4.26 8.74 -7.03
N ARG A 67 -4.26 7.92 -8.07
CA ARG A 67 -5.15 6.76 -8.20
C ARG A 67 -4.40 5.49 -7.79
N SER A 68 -5.12 4.59 -7.13
CA SER A 68 -4.68 3.24 -6.87
C SER A 68 -5.64 2.24 -7.51
N ALA A 69 -5.36 0.96 -7.31
CA ALA A 69 -6.26 -0.11 -7.73
C ALA A 69 -7.61 -0.13 -6.95
N LEU A 70 -7.73 0.62 -5.86
CA LEU A 70 -8.97 0.74 -5.06
C LEU A 70 -9.69 2.09 -5.25
N GLY A 71 -9.18 2.98 -6.09
CA GLY A 71 -9.74 4.29 -6.31
C GLY A 71 -8.89 5.43 -5.73
N SER A 72 -9.47 6.64 -5.68
CA SER A 72 -8.78 7.84 -5.27
C SER A 72 -8.44 7.83 -3.77
N GLY A 73 -7.16 8.04 -3.45
CA GLY A 73 -6.67 8.17 -2.08
C GLY A 73 -6.52 6.85 -1.31
N TRP A 74 -7.07 5.74 -1.79
CA TRP A 74 -6.95 4.42 -1.17
C TRP A 74 -5.68 3.67 -1.58
N ARG A 75 -5.14 2.83 -0.69
CA ARG A 75 -4.09 1.85 -0.95
C ARG A 75 -4.28 0.59 -0.12
N LEU A 76 -3.82 -0.54 -0.65
CA LEU A 76 -3.66 -1.77 0.12
C LEU A 76 -2.36 -1.78 0.91
N SER A 77 -2.32 -2.55 2.02
CA SER A 77 -1.10 -2.76 2.82
C SER A 77 0.09 -3.30 2.00
N TYR A 78 -0.15 -3.90 0.83
CA TYR A 78 0.87 -4.39 -0.10
C TYR A 78 1.30 -3.38 -1.17
N ASP A 79 0.79 -2.14 -1.13
CA ASP A 79 1.10 -1.09 -2.12
C ASP A 79 2.33 -0.25 -1.75
N THR A 80 3.14 -0.70 -0.80
CA THR A 80 4.45 -0.09 -0.55
C THR A 80 5.30 -0.19 -1.82
N SER A 81 5.90 0.92 -2.21
CA SER A 81 6.63 1.04 -3.48
C SER A 81 7.90 1.87 -3.31
N LEU A 82 8.86 1.68 -4.21
CA LEU A 82 10.11 2.40 -4.27
C LEU A 82 10.12 3.32 -5.50
N ARG A 83 10.41 4.60 -5.30
CA ARG A 83 10.80 5.51 -6.38
C ARG A 83 12.31 5.53 -6.49
N ILE A 84 12.78 5.30 -7.70
CA ILE A 84 14.21 5.20 -8.01
C ILE A 84 14.65 6.50 -8.65
N GLY A 85 15.52 7.25 -7.98
CA GLY A 85 16.16 8.44 -8.50
C GLY A 85 17.67 8.24 -8.68
N SER A 86 18.33 9.20 -9.30
CA SER A 86 19.77 9.16 -9.54
C SER A 86 20.60 9.27 -8.26
N ASP A 87 20.21 10.17 -7.38
CA ASP A 87 20.92 10.53 -6.14
C ASP A 87 20.26 9.96 -4.88
N ARG A 88 19.00 9.58 -4.97
CA ARG A 88 18.19 9.11 -3.84
C ARG A 88 17.13 8.11 -4.24
N LEU A 89 16.74 7.30 -3.28
CA LEU A 89 15.62 6.38 -3.35
C LEU A 89 14.54 6.86 -2.37
N GLU A 90 13.27 6.72 -2.73
CA GLU A 90 12.14 7.09 -1.87
C GLU A 90 11.19 5.91 -1.72
N ILE A 91 11.07 5.36 -0.50
CA ILE A 91 10.01 4.42 -0.16
C ILE A 91 8.73 5.21 0.10
N ILE A 92 7.65 4.79 -0.54
CA ILE A 92 6.29 5.28 -0.30
C ILE A 92 5.50 4.13 0.29
N GLN A 93 5.19 4.20 1.57
CA GLN A 93 4.44 3.18 2.28
C GLN A 93 2.94 3.26 1.97
N ALA A 94 2.21 2.19 2.27
CA ALA A 94 0.77 2.11 2.01
C ALA A 94 -0.03 3.20 2.73
N ASP A 95 0.32 3.53 3.97
CA ASP A 95 -0.25 4.60 4.78
C ASP A 95 0.05 6.02 4.24
N GLY A 96 1.00 6.13 3.30
CA GLY A 96 1.44 7.38 2.70
C GLY A 96 2.71 7.95 3.29
N ALA A 97 3.27 7.32 4.33
CA ALA A 97 4.56 7.73 4.88
C ALA A 97 5.67 7.58 3.82
N ARG A 98 6.60 8.52 3.83
CA ARG A 98 7.72 8.55 2.89
C ARG A 98 9.03 8.46 3.64
N VAL A 99 9.93 7.62 3.15
CA VAL A 99 11.27 7.46 3.70
C VAL A 99 12.28 7.68 2.57
N ILE A 100 13.17 8.64 2.76
CA ILE A 100 14.20 9.00 1.77
C ILE A 100 15.53 8.38 2.18
N PHE A 101 16.21 7.79 1.19
CA PHE A 101 17.52 7.18 1.32
C PHE A 101 18.45 7.83 0.31
N ALA A 102 19.52 8.47 0.77
CA ALA A 102 20.56 9.01 -0.09
C ALA A 102 21.51 7.90 -0.54
N ARG A 103 21.93 7.93 -1.81
CA ARG A 103 22.98 7.02 -2.31
C ARG A 103 24.31 7.39 -1.68
N ASP A 104 25.07 6.39 -1.24
CA ASP A 104 26.44 6.57 -0.76
C ASP A 104 27.38 6.74 -1.97
N PRO A 105 28.02 7.91 -2.14
CA PRO A 105 28.91 8.13 -3.30
C PRO A 105 30.09 7.15 -3.36
N GLN A 106 30.56 6.67 -2.20
CA GLN A 106 31.66 5.71 -2.11
C GLN A 106 31.21 4.25 -2.25
N ARG A 107 29.93 3.99 -1.97
CA ARG A 107 29.30 2.66 -2.06
C ARG A 107 27.95 2.76 -2.75
N PRO A 108 27.91 2.92 -4.07
CA PRO A 108 26.70 3.24 -4.82
C PRO A 108 25.59 2.16 -4.71
N GLN A 109 25.96 0.95 -4.25
CA GLN A 109 24.99 -0.13 -3.99
C GLN A 109 24.33 -0.01 -2.61
N ARG A 110 24.65 1.01 -1.83
CA ARG A 110 24.08 1.26 -0.50
C ARG A 110 23.44 2.63 -0.44
N CYS A 111 22.23 2.68 0.09
CA CYS A 111 21.53 3.92 0.33
C CYS A 111 21.10 3.97 1.79
N ALA A 112 21.36 5.09 2.46
CA ALA A 112 21.07 5.27 3.88
C ALA A 112 20.08 6.41 4.09
N SER A 113 19.23 6.28 5.11
CA SER A 113 18.40 7.36 5.61
C SER A 113 19.15 8.19 6.65
N THR A 114 18.78 9.45 6.82
CA THR A 114 19.24 10.30 7.94
C THR A 114 18.73 9.81 9.28
N ASP A 115 17.61 9.06 9.29
CA ASP A 115 17.08 8.38 10.47
C ASP A 115 17.54 6.91 10.48
N PRO A 116 18.47 6.51 11.37
CA PRO A 116 18.96 5.13 11.46
C PRO A 116 17.84 4.10 11.75
N GLY A 117 16.76 4.54 12.40
CA GLY A 117 15.58 3.71 12.67
C GLY A 117 14.85 3.25 11.40
N ARG A 118 15.17 3.85 10.26
CA ARG A 118 14.63 3.45 8.95
C ARG A 118 15.43 2.36 8.26
N GLY A 119 16.62 2.04 8.76
CA GLY A 119 17.51 1.05 8.14
C GLY A 119 18.18 1.56 6.87
N GLU A 120 18.44 0.65 5.93
CA GLU A 120 19.17 0.95 4.68
C GLU A 120 18.58 0.21 3.48
N ILE A 121 18.80 0.73 2.28
CA ILE A 121 18.52 0.00 1.03
C ILE A 121 19.84 -0.49 0.44
N ARG A 122 19.88 -1.77 0.07
CA ARG A 122 20.98 -2.39 -0.70
C ARG A 122 20.48 -2.69 -2.11
N ILE A 123 21.32 -2.36 -3.09
CA ILE A 123 21.07 -2.61 -4.50
C ILE A 123 21.85 -3.85 -4.91
N LYS A 124 21.19 -4.77 -5.61
CA LYS A 124 21.78 -6.01 -6.14
C LYS A 124 21.55 -6.07 -7.64
N GLN A 125 22.49 -6.64 -8.36
CA GLN A 125 22.29 -7.00 -9.76
C GLN A 125 21.62 -8.37 -9.84
N ALA A 126 20.53 -8.47 -10.61
CA ALA A 126 19.80 -9.70 -10.87
C ALA A 126 19.61 -9.87 -12.39
N ALA A 127 19.15 -11.05 -12.82
CA ALA A 127 18.93 -11.34 -14.24
C ALA A 127 17.91 -10.39 -14.92
N GLY A 128 16.97 -9.84 -14.14
CA GLY A 128 15.95 -8.89 -14.61
C GLY A 128 16.30 -7.40 -14.42
N GLY A 129 17.55 -7.08 -14.07
CA GLY A 129 18.01 -5.73 -13.78
C GLY A 129 18.35 -5.54 -12.29
N GLU A 130 18.38 -4.29 -11.85
CA GLU A 130 18.64 -4.00 -10.42
C GLU A 130 17.46 -4.45 -9.55
N GLU A 131 17.77 -5.05 -8.43
CA GLU A 131 16.85 -5.31 -7.33
C GLU A 131 17.25 -4.48 -6.12
N TYR A 132 16.25 -3.99 -5.38
CA TYR A 132 16.44 -3.14 -4.23
C TYR A 132 15.91 -3.85 -3.00
N VAL A 133 16.72 -3.93 -1.93
CA VAL A 133 16.34 -4.59 -0.69
C VAL A 133 16.39 -3.59 0.44
N TRP A 134 15.22 -3.25 0.98
CA TRP A 134 15.12 -2.41 2.16
C TRP A 134 15.28 -3.26 3.43
N HIS A 135 16.36 -3.06 4.14
CA HIS A 135 16.69 -3.73 5.39
C HIS A 135 16.22 -2.89 6.57
N TRP A 136 15.32 -3.41 7.36
CA TRP A 136 14.88 -2.78 8.61
C TRP A 136 15.81 -3.14 9.76
N PRO A 137 15.98 -2.27 10.78
CA PRO A 137 16.82 -2.57 11.94
C PRO A 137 16.40 -3.84 12.69
N GLN A 138 15.07 -4.13 12.68
CA GLN A 138 14.48 -5.31 13.31
C GLN A 138 14.63 -6.60 12.49
N GLY A 139 15.38 -6.57 11.37
CA GLY A 139 15.70 -7.71 10.55
C GLY A 139 14.71 -8.03 9.43
N ARG A 140 13.54 -7.36 9.36
CA ARG A 140 12.62 -7.50 8.22
C ARG A 140 13.27 -6.93 6.95
N ARG A 141 12.97 -7.54 5.81
CA ARG A 141 13.48 -7.08 4.51
C ARG A 141 12.35 -7.02 3.50
N LEU A 142 12.30 -5.93 2.73
CA LEU A 142 11.39 -5.77 1.61
C LEU A 142 12.19 -5.74 0.32
N HIS A 143 11.83 -6.62 -0.62
CA HIS A 143 12.46 -6.69 -1.94
C HIS A 143 11.59 -6.01 -2.98
N PHE A 144 12.23 -5.18 -3.81
CA PHE A 144 11.62 -4.47 -4.91
C PHE A 144 12.33 -4.83 -6.22
N ASP A 145 11.55 -4.94 -7.29
CA ASP A 145 12.08 -5.15 -8.64
C ASP A 145 12.70 -3.87 -9.22
N ALA A 146 13.24 -3.96 -10.45
CA ALA A 146 13.86 -2.85 -11.17
C ALA A 146 12.90 -1.67 -11.43
N ALA A 147 11.59 -1.89 -11.39
CA ALA A 147 10.57 -0.85 -11.49
C ALA A 147 10.14 -0.28 -10.13
N GLY A 148 10.77 -0.71 -9.03
CA GLY A 148 10.44 -0.29 -7.66
C GLY A 148 9.16 -0.90 -7.10
N ARG A 149 8.68 -2.00 -7.66
CA ARG A 149 7.48 -2.70 -7.21
C ARG A 149 7.85 -3.74 -6.15
N LEU A 150 7.12 -3.76 -5.05
CA LEU A 150 7.29 -4.77 -4.00
C LEU A 150 6.98 -6.17 -4.55
N ILE A 151 7.92 -7.09 -4.40
CA ILE A 151 7.84 -8.48 -4.87
C ILE A 151 7.96 -9.51 -3.74
N GLN A 152 8.58 -9.13 -2.60
CA GLN A 152 8.75 -10.05 -1.48
C GLN A 152 8.91 -9.30 -0.16
N ILE A 153 8.38 -9.88 0.92
CA ILE A 153 8.55 -9.42 2.30
C ILE A 153 9.13 -10.58 3.10
N LEU A 154 10.32 -10.41 3.68
CA LEU A 154 10.98 -11.43 4.49
C LEU A 154 10.91 -11.08 5.97
N ALA A 155 10.57 -12.06 6.79
CA ALA A 155 10.72 -12.01 8.23
C ALA A 155 12.20 -12.17 8.64
N PRO A 156 12.59 -11.77 9.85
CA PRO A 156 13.93 -12.04 10.39
C PRO A 156 14.26 -13.53 10.44
N SER A 157 13.26 -14.38 10.67
CA SER A 157 13.33 -15.85 10.72
C SER A 157 13.59 -16.51 9.36
N GLY A 158 13.39 -15.77 8.25
CA GLY A 158 13.63 -16.24 6.89
C GLY A 158 12.38 -16.61 6.10
N GLU A 159 11.24 -16.75 6.78
CA GLU A 159 9.96 -16.95 6.07
C GLU A 159 9.61 -15.69 5.26
N PHE A 160 8.86 -15.88 4.17
CA PHE A 160 8.55 -14.77 3.30
C PHE A 160 7.14 -14.81 2.71
N VAL A 161 6.61 -13.62 2.47
CA VAL A 161 5.45 -13.39 1.62
C VAL A 161 5.94 -13.10 0.21
N SER A 162 5.36 -13.73 -0.80
CA SER A 162 5.63 -13.46 -2.21
C SER A 162 4.48 -12.68 -2.85
N LEU A 163 4.81 -11.74 -3.73
CA LEU A 163 3.85 -10.93 -4.46
C LEU A 163 4.04 -11.13 -5.96
N ARG A 164 3.06 -11.75 -6.61
CA ARG A 164 3.06 -11.97 -8.06
C ARG A 164 2.30 -10.85 -8.75
N ARG A 165 2.92 -10.29 -9.80
CA ARG A 165 2.36 -9.19 -10.59
C ARG A 165 2.20 -9.58 -12.05
N SER A 166 1.30 -8.85 -12.75
CA SER A 166 1.24 -8.91 -14.22
C SER A 166 2.42 -8.16 -14.85
N PRO A 167 2.68 -8.33 -16.15
CA PRO A 167 3.69 -7.56 -16.87
C PRO A 167 3.49 -6.03 -16.73
N GLU A 168 2.23 -5.58 -16.68
CA GLU A 168 1.85 -4.18 -16.51
C GLU A 168 2.00 -3.68 -15.06
N GLY A 169 2.35 -4.58 -14.12
CA GLY A 169 2.62 -4.26 -12.72
C GLY A 169 1.44 -4.41 -11.77
N ARG A 170 0.27 -4.87 -12.22
CA ARG A 170 -0.88 -5.14 -11.35
C ARG A 170 -0.57 -6.28 -10.38
N LEU A 171 -0.89 -6.12 -9.10
CA LEU A 171 -0.76 -7.19 -8.10
C LEU A 171 -1.83 -8.26 -8.34
N LEU A 172 -1.42 -9.48 -8.67
CA LEU A 172 -2.35 -10.58 -8.97
C LEU A 172 -2.51 -11.54 -7.81
N GLN A 173 -1.46 -11.75 -7.04
CA GLN A 173 -1.47 -12.73 -5.96
C GLN A 173 -0.49 -12.33 -4.86
N VAL A 174 -0.88 -12.60 -3.62
CA VAL A 174 -0.01 -12.53 -2.43
C VAL A 174 -0.07 -13.89 -1.77
N THR A 175 1.07 -14.52 -1.53
CA THR A 175 1.15 -15.83 -0.88
C THR A 175 1.99 -15.73 0.38
N ASP A 176 1.46 -16.20 1.51
CA ASP A 176 2.16 -16.19 2.79
C ASP A 176 3.04 -17.45 2.99
N PRO A 177 3.88 -17.47 4.04
CA PRO A 177 4.75 -18.63 4.32
C PRO A 177 3.99 -19.92 4.63
N GLN A 178 2.71 -19.83 4.99
CA GLN A 178 1.85 -20.99 5.25
C GLN A 178 1.19 -21.54 3.97
N GLY A 179 1.51 -20.96 2.80
CA GLY A 179 1.00 -21.39 1.50
C GLY A 179 -0.40 -20.86 1.16
N ARG A 180 -0.99 -20.00 2.01
CA ARG A 180 -2.29 -19.38 1.75
C ARG A 180 -2.12 -18.22 0.77
N SER A 181 -3.15 -17.95 -0.04
CA SER A 181 -3.06 -16.91 -1.06
C SER A 181 -4.26 -15.96 -1.06
N LEU A 182 -3.99 -14.70 -1.35
CA LEU A 182 -4.97 -13.73 -1.82
C LEU A 182 -4.87 -13.68 -3.35
N HIS A 183 -6.00 -13.74 -4.05
CA HIS A 183 -6.07 -13.57 -5.50
C HIS A 183 -6.83 -12.29 -5.81
N LEU A 184 -6.19 -11.34 -6.49
CA LEU A 184 -6.76 -10.05 -6.82
C LEU A 184 -7.30 -10.06 -8.25
N HIS A 185 -8.58 -9.77 -8.38
CA HIS A 185 -9.30 -9.72 -9.65
C HIS A 185 -9.68 -8.28 -9.98
N TYR A 186 -9.46 -7.89 -11.21
CA TYR A 186 -9.65 -6.53 -11.69
C TYR A 186 -10.87 -6.44 -12.60
N HIS A 187 -11.51 -5.28 -12.64
CA HIS A 187 -12.56 -5.00 -13.61
C HIS A 187 -12.01 -5.15 -15.03
N GLY A 188 -12.88 -5.63 -15.95
CA GLY A 188 -12.53 -5.82 -17.35
C GLY A 188 -12.23 -4.50 -18.08
N ALA A 189 -11.68 -4.60 -19.29
CA ALA A 189 -11.24 -3.46 -20.10
C ALA A 189 -12.37 -2.47 -20.46
N GLY A 190 -13.64 -2.91 -20.41
CA GLY A 190 -14.81 -2.05 -20.65
C GLY A 190 -15.29 -1.27 -19.41
N SER A 191 -14.68 -1.49 -18.25
CA SER A 191 -15.04 -0.76 -17.03
C SER A 191 -14.47 0.66 -17.06
N PRO A 192 -15.24 1.66 -16.64
CA PRO A 192 -14.74 3.03 -16.47
C PRO A 192 -13.65 3.15 -15.41
N PHE A 193 -13.51 2.12 -14.56
CA PHE A 193 -12.45 2.02 -13.56
C PHE A 193 -11.78 0.63 -13.62
N PRO A 194 -10.53 0.54 -14.09
CA PRO A 194 -9.81 -0.72 -14.24
C PRO A 194 -9.14 -1.18 -12.93
N GLY A 195 -9.74 -0.90 -11.78
CA GLY A 195 -9.24 -1.27 -10.46
C GLY A 195 -9.65 -2.66 -10.00
N ILE A 196 -9.40 -2.95 -8.72
CA ILE A 196 -9.75 -4.24 -8.08
C ILE A 196 -11.27 -4.34 -7.98
N ALA A 197 -11.82 -5.41 -8.54
CA ALA A 197 -13.23 -5.78 -8.42
C ALA A 197 -13.47 -6.60 -7.15
N HIS A 198 -12.62 -7.60 -6.91
CA HIS A 198 -12.68 -8.42 -5.70
C HIS A 198 -11.33 -9.07 -5.39
N ILE A 199 -11.18 -9.49 -4.14
CA ILE A 199 -10.05 -10.28 -3.64
C ILE A 199 -10.61 -11.59 -3.08
N ASP A 200 -10.18 -12.70 -3.63
CA ASP A 200 -10.45 -14.02 -3.05
C ASP A 200 -9.39 -14.34 -2.00
N SER A 201 -9.83 -14.71 -0.82
CA SER A 201 -9.01 -15.09 0.33
C SER A 201 -9.35 -16.49 0.82
N PRO A 202 -8.56 -17.10 1.72
CA PRO A 202 -8.93 -18.35 2.38
C PRO A 202 -10.24 -18.30 3.17
N LEU A 203 -10.70 -17.10 3.57
CA LEU A 203 -11.94 -16.89 4.32
C LEU A 203 -13.11 -16.45 3.42
N GLY A 204 -12.93 -16.40 2.11
CA GLY A 204 -13.96 -16.00 1.15
C GLY A 204 -13.62 -14.74 0.37
N ARG A 205 -14.61 -14.22 -0.34
CA ARG A 205 -14.49 -13.13 -1.28
C ARG A 205 -14.81 -11.77 -0.65
N PHE A 206 -13.91 -10.80 -0.85
CA PHE A 206 -14.11 -9.38 -0.54
C PHE A 206 -14.32 -8.62 -1.85
N SER A 207 -15.49 -8.02 -2.04
CA SER A 207 -15.82 -7.30 -3.27
C SER A 207 -15.79 -5.79 -3.05
N TYR A 208 -15.34 -5.05 -4.07
CA TYR A 208 -15.12 -3.60 -4.03
C TYR A 208 -15.90 -2.93 -5.15
N ALA A 209 -16.88 -2.10 -4.80
CA ALA A 209 -17.59 -1.27 -5.77
C ALA A 209 -16.97 0.14 -5.80
N GLN A 210 -16.80 0.67 -6.99
CA GLN A 210 -16.30 2.01 -7.22
C GLN A 210 -17.25 2.78 -8.12
N ALA A 211 -17.43 4.07 -7.83
CA ALA A 211 -18.23 4.97 -8.67
C ALA A 211 -17.44 6.22 -9.07
N ALA A 212 -17.70 6.69 -10.28
CA ALA A 212 -17.21 7.98 -10.73
C ALA A 212 -18.02 9.08 -10.05
N MET A 213 -17.34 10.00 -9.36
CA MET A 213 -17.98 11.19 -8.78
C MET A 213 -17.68 12.38 -9.68
N ALA A 214 -18.72 12.98 -10.23
CA ALA A 214 -18.57 14.27 -10.90
C ALA A 214 -18.34 15.37 -9.84
N HIS A 215 -17.20 16.05 -9.91
CA HIS A 215 -17.00 17.25 -9.09
C HIS A 215 -17.73 18.43 -9.77
N SER A 216 -18.91 18.76 -9.28
CA SER A 216 -19.53 20.05 -9.53
C SER A 216 -18.96 21.07 -8.54
N GLY A 217 -17.74 21.54 -8.79
CA GLY A 217 -17.21 22.70 -8.07
C GLY A 217 -17.77 23.97 -8.71
N PRO A 218 -18.12 25.03 -7.92
CA PRO A 218 -18.42 26.33 -8.48
C PRO A 218 -17.15 26.85 -9.16
N GLY A 219 -17.18 26.92 -10.49
CA GLY A 219 -16.12 27.59 -11.25
C GLY A 219 -16.20 29.08 -10.97
N PRO A 220 -15.05 29.80 -10.86
CA PRO A 220 -15.08 31.25 -10.85
C PRO A 220 -15.74 31.74 -12.14
N ALA A 221 -16.72 32.61 -11.99
CA ALA A 221 -17.43 33.21 -13.10
C ALA A 221 -16.48 33.87 -14.11
N GLY A 222 -16.49 33.42 -15.36
CA GLY A 222 -15.85 34.08 -16.48
C GLY A 222 -14.68 33.37 -17.11
N ARG A 223 -14.99 32.36 -17.92
CA ARG A 223 -14.43 31.95 -19.22
C ARG A 223 -14.75 30.48 -19.48
N HIS A 224 -15.56 30.21 -20.48
CA HIS A 224 -15.80 28.87 -20.99
C HIS A 224 -14.52 28.33 -21.66
N VAL A 225 -13.73 27.61 -20.90
CA VAL A 225 -12.78 26.64 -21.44
C VAL A 225 -13.27 25.30 -20.92
N ALA A 226 -13.71 24.44 -21.82
CA ALA A 226 -14.06 23.06 -21.49
C ALA A 226 -12.80 22.34 -21.00
N LYS A 227 -12.51 22.46 -19.70
CA LYS A 227 -11.49 21.67 -19.03
C LYS A 227 -12.08 20.28 -18.87
N ALA A 228 -11.42 19.28 -19.44
CA ALA A 228 -11.75 17.87 -19.25
C ALA A 228 -12.01 17.62 -17.75
N GLN A 229 -13.27 17.30 -17.43
CA GLN A 229 -13.68 16.96 -16.06
C GLN A 229 -13.02 15.62 -15.73
N HIS A 230 -11.96 15.65 -14.93
CA HIS A 230 -11.38 14.44 -14.38
C HIS A 230 -12.36 13.89 -13.34
N ALA A 231 -13.18 12.93 -13.77
CA ALA A 231 -14.02 12.18 -12.84
C ALA A 231 -13.13 11.49 -11.80
N THR A 232 -13.34 11.81 -10.52
CA THR A 232 -12.68 11.12 -9.42
C THR A 232 -13.42 9.81 -9.19
N VAL A 233 -12.71 8.69 -9.23
CA VAL A 233 -13.29 7.38 -8.94
C VAL A 233 -13.07 7.06 -7.47
N ASN A 234 -14.14 6.92 -6.73
CA ASN A 234 -14.12 6.61 -5.30
C ASN A 234 -14.60 5.18 -5.03
N LEU A 235 -14.01 4.55 -4.03
CA LEU A 235 -14.55 3.33 -3.43
C LEU A 235 -15.87 3.70 -2.71
N THR A 236 -16.96 3.02 -3.05
CA THR A 236 -18.29 3.32 -2.52
C THR A 236 -18.83 2.24 -1.60
N GLU A 237 -18.42 0.99 -1.82
CA GLU A 237 -18.93 -0.13 -1.05
C GLU A 237 -17.90 -1.24 -0.97
N VAL A 238 -17.90 -1.95 0.15
CA VAL A 238 -17.14 -3.19 0.36
C VAL A 238 -18.10 -4.26 0.85
N THR A 239 -18.19 -5.36 0.12
CA THR A 239 -18.97 -6.54 0.51
C THR A 239 -18.03 -7.60 1.07
N TYR A 240 -18.30 -8.03 2.28
CA TYR A 240 -17.54 -9.05 3.00
C TYR A 240 -18.09 -10.44 2.70
N PRO A 241 -17.26 -11.51 2.81
CA PRO A 241 -17.76 -12.89 2.70
C PRO A 241 -18.84 -13.13 3.76
N ALA A 242 -19.87 -13.90 3.40
CA ALA A 242 -20.89 -14.30 4.37
C ALA A 242 -20.19 -15.06 5.51
N ALA A 243 -20.45 -14.66 6.75
CA ALA A 243 -20.01 -15.44 7.89
C ALA A 243 -20.68 -16.82 7.78
N ASP A 244 -19.89 -17.89 7.63
CA ASP A 244 -20.45 -19.24 7.67
C ASP A 244 -21.13 -19.44 9.02
N ALA A 245 -22.45 -19.66 8.97
CA ALA A 245 -23.29 -19.99 10.13
C ALA A 245 -22.96 -21.39 10.68
N ARG A 246 -21.75 -21.91 10.48
CA ARG A 246 -21.25 -23.21 10.92
C ARG A 246 -19.97 -23.08 11.74
N ALA A 247 -20.10 -22.44 12.88
CA ALA A 247 -19.15 -22.59 13.99
C ALA A 247 -19.95 -22.55 15.28
N THR A 248 -20.70 -23.61 15.53
CA THR A 248 -21.20 -24.02 16.85
C THR A 248 -20.50 -25.29 17.23
#